data_cff0871ed6b1d35742f6bd0981c97189
#
_entry.id   cff0871ed6b1d35742f6bd0981c97189
#
_cell.length_a   1.000
_cell.length_b   1.000
_cell.length_c   1.000
_cell.angle_alpha   90.00
_cell.angle_beta   90.00
_cell.angle_gamma   90.00
#
_symmetry.space_group_name_H-M   'P 1'
#
loop_
_entity.id
_entity.type
_entity.pdbx_description
1 polymer ?
#
loop_
_entity_poly.entity_id
_entity_poly.type
_entity_poly.pdbx_seq_one_letter_code
_entity_poly.pdbx_strand_id
1 'polypeptide(L)'
;MKKQEGEMTFLDHLEVFRWHLIKSILAIVIMAVLAFVFKNFIFDTIIIAPRNPEFWTNRMLCKLAELLNTATLCINQHPFKLVSPELAGQFTIHITISLLAGLILASPYVLYQFWTFIAPALYQKERKYARTTILISSALFFIGITFGYFLIAPFTIFFLGSYSVSHQVENYISLMSYISTLASVVLAGGIAFELPVIVYFLSVLGIITPTFMVKYRRHSIIVILIVAAVIS
;
A
#
# COMPACT_ATOMS: atom_id res chain seq x y z
N MET A 1 -32.06 -30.82 18.44
CA MET A 1 -30.71 -31.37 18.42
C MET A 1 -29.74 -30.21 18.41
N LYS A 2 -29.07 -29.90 19.53
CA LYS A 2 -28.00 -28.93 19.60
C LYS A 2 -26.82 -29.50 18.81
N LYS A 3 -26.48 -28.89 17.67
CA LYS A 3 -25.24 -29.13 16.95
C LYS A 3 -24.13 -28.79 17.94
N GLN A 4 -23.40 -29.78 18.43
CA GLN A 4 -22.18 -29.58 19.20
C GLN A 4 -21.28 -28.65 18.36
N GLU A 5 -20.83 -27.57 18.94
CA GLU A 5 -19.71 -26.78 18.42
C GLU A 5 -18.46 -27.65 18.50
N GLY A 6 -18.40 -28.66 17.61
CA GLY A 6 -17.29 -29.58 17.46
C GLY A 6 -16.19 -28.85 16.68
N GLU A 7 -14.98 -29.14 17.09
CA GLU A 7 -13.73 -28.78 16.44
C GLU A 7 -13.89 -28.82 14.91
N MET A 8 -13.81 -27.67 14.27
CA MET A 8 -13.82 -27.60 12.79
C MET A 8 -12.67 -28.46 12.29
N THR A 9 -12.97 -29.44 11.43
CA THR A 9 -11.90 -30.20 10.79
C THR A 9 -11.07 -29.26 9.91
N PHE A 10 -9.82 -29.61 9.68
CA PHE A 10 -8.93 -28.80 8.81
C PHE A 10 -9.55 -28.56 7.43
N LEU A 11 -10.31 -29.53 6.90
CA LEU A 11 -11.01 -29.43 5.63
C LEU A 11 -12.15 -28.40 5.68
N ASP A 12 -12.94 -28.36 6.76
CA ASP A 12 -14.00 -27.37 6.96
C ASP A 12 -13.42 -25.95 7.02
N HIS A 13 -12.24 -25.80 7.66
CA HIS A 13 -11.56 -24.50 7.73
C HIS A 13 -11.06 -24.04 6.35
N LEU A 14 -10.58 -24.95 5.51
CA LEU A 14 -10.20 -24.65 4.12
C LEU A 14 -11.42 -24.24 3.26
N GLU A 15 -12.58 -24.86 3.47
CA GLU A 15 -13.80 -24.50 2.75
C GLU A 15 -14.26 -23.09 3.14
N VAL A 16 -14.22 -22.73 4.41
CA VAL A 16 -14.52 -21.38 4.90
C VAL A 16 -13.54 -20.36 4.30
N PHE A 17 -12.23 -20.67 4.27
CA PHE A 17 -11.20 -19.82 3.65
C PHE A 17 -11.49 -19.54 2.17
N ARG A 18 -11.84 -20.58 1.41
CA ARG A 18 -12.20 -20.44 -0.02
C ARG A 18 -13.31 -19.43 -0.23
N TRP A 19 -14.38 -19.47 0.58
CA TRP A 19 -15.49 -18.54 0.45
C TRP A 19 -15.12 -17.10 0.81
N HIS A 20 -14.28 -16.88 1.82
CA HIS A 20 -13.76 -15.54 2.16
C HIS A 20 -12.85 -15.00 1.06
N LEU A 21 -12.02 -15.86 0.45
CA LEU A 21 -11.16 -15.50 -0.66
C LEU A 21 -11.97 -15.08 -1.90
N ILE A 22 -12.96 -15.87 -2.30
CA ILE A 22 -13.85 -15.57 -3.44
C ILE A 22 -14.55 -14.22 -3.24
N LYS A 23 -15.10 -13.96 -2.06
CA LYS A 23 -15.76 -12.68 -1.74
C LYS A 23 -14.78 -11.50 -1.81
N SER A 24 -13.55 -11.66 -1.33
CA SER A 24 -12.51 -10.64 -1.40
C SER A 24 -12.11 -10.33 -2.83
N ILE A 25 -11.87 -11.35 -3.65
CA ILE A 25 -11.53 -11.19 -5.07
C ILE A 25 -12.68 -10.53 -5.83
N LEU A 26 -13.93 -10.94 -5.57
CA LEU A 26 -15.09 -10.33 -6.22
C LEU A 26 -15.22 -8.85 -5.87
N ALA A 27 -14.99 -8.47 -4.62
CA ALA A 27 -15.01 -7.07 -4.20
C ALA A 27 -13.90 -6.26 -4.91
N ILE A 28 -12.68 -6.81 -5.02
CA ILE A 28 -11.58 -6.17 -5.73
C ILE A 28 -11.94 -5.98 -7.22
N VAL A 29 -12.51 -7.00 -7.88
CA VAL A 29 -12.89 -6.93 -9.29
C VAL A 29 -14.00 -5.89 -9.51
N ILE A 30 -15.01 -5.84 -8.66
CA ILE A 30 -16.08 -4.82 -8.75
C ILE A 30 -15.49 -3.41 -8.64
N MET A 31 -14.63 -3.16 -7.65
CA MET A 31 -13.98 -1.87 -7.47
C MET A 31 -12.99 -1.55 -8.58
N ALA A 32 -12.31 -2.54 -9.16
CA ALA A 32 -11.43 -2.37 -10.31
C ALA A 32 -12.21 -1.98 -11.57
N VAL A 33 -13.39 -2.56 -11.80
CA VAL A 33 -14.27 -2.17 -12.91
C VAL A 33 -14.76 -0.73 -12.74
N LEU A 34 -15.14 -0.33 -11.52
CA LEU A 34 -15.49 1.07 -11.25
C LEU A 34 -14.31 2.01 -11.52
N ALA A 35 -13.12 1.66 -11.03
CA ALA A 35 -11.91 2.43 -11.28
C ALA A 35 -11.58 2.52 -12.78
N PHE A 36 -11.81 1.44 -13.54
CA PHE A 36 -11.60 1.41 -14.98
C PHE A 36 -12.49 2.41 -15.73
N VAL A 37 -13.74 2.56 -15.32
CA VAL A 37 -14.68 3.53 -15.91
C VAL A 37 -14.25 4.98 -15.59
N PHE A 38 -13.73 5.25 -14.39
CA PHE A 38 -13.29 6.57 -13.95
C PHE A 38 -11.82 6.89 -14.30
N LYS A 39 -11.30 6.34 -15.41
CA LYS A 39 -9.89 6.44 -15.81
C LYS A 39 -9.34 7.87 -15.80
N ASN A 40 -10.06 8.85 -16.36
CA ASN A 40 -9.57 10.22 -16.49
C ASN A 40 -9.31 10.85 -15.12
N PHE A 41 -10.22 10.66 -14.18
CA PHE A 41 -10.03 11.15 -12.81
C PHE A 41 -8.82 10.49 -12.14
N ILE A 42 -8.69 9.17 -12.26
CA ILE A 42 -7.59 8.44 -11.63
C ILE A 42 -6.25 8.82 -12.24
N PHE A 43 -6.17 8.87 -13.58
CA PHE A 43 -4.90 9.20 -14.26
C PHE A 43 -4.51 10.65 -14.08
N ASP A 44 -5.40 11.59 -14.42
CA ASP A 44 -5.05 13.00 -14.50
C ASP A 44 -4.95 13.64 -13.11
N THR A 45 -5.81 13.23 -12.17
CA THR A 45 -5.87 13.86 -10.84
C THR A 45 -5.04 13.13 -9.79
N ILE A 46 -4.92 11.77 -9.87
CA ILE A 46 -4.23 11.00 -8.83
C ILE A 46 -2.84 10.57 -9.29
N ILE A 47 -2.74 9.87 -10.43
CA ILE A 47 -1.47 9.22 -10.81
C ILE A 47 -0.42 10.24 -11.25
N ILE A 48 -0.79 11.25 -12.03
CA ILE A 48 0.15 12.24 -12.57
C ILE A 48 0.49 13.34 -11.55
N ALA A 49 -0.35 13.57 -10.55
CA ALA A 49 -0.21 14.67 -9.60
C ALA A 49 1.14 14.71 -8.85
N PRO A 50 1.71 13.62 -8.31
CA PRO A 50 2.93 13.69 -7.49
C PRO A 50 4.16 14.29 -8.18
N ARG A 51 4.22 14.22 -9.54
CA ARG A 51 5.31 14.84 -10.32
C ARG A 51 5.13 16.34 -10.57
N ASN A 52 3.93 16.88 -10.35
CA ASN A 52 3.62 18.27 -10.67
C ASN A 52 4.10 19.22 -9.55
N PRO A 53 4.61 20.42 -9.89
CA PRO A 53 5.02 21.42 -8.89
C PRO A 53 3.86 21.85 -7.97
N GLU A 54 2.64 21.83 -8.49
CA GLU A 54 1.43 22.22 -7.75
C GLU A 54 0.93 21.16 -6.76
N PHE A 55 1.53 19.99 -6.75
CA PHE A 55 1.17 18.94 -5.80
C PHE A 55 1.36 19.43 -4.36
N TRP A 56 0.43 19.10 -3.47
CA TRP A 56 0.37 19.64 -2.11
C TRP A 56 1.72 19.57 -1.38
N THR A 57 2.39 18.44 -1.42
CA THR A 57 3.70 18.22 -0.76
C THR A 57 4.79 19.08 -1.40
N ASN A 58 4.86 19.13 -2.74
CA ASN A 58 5.85 19.91 -3.47
C ASN A 58 5.70 21.41 -3.16
N ARG A 59 4.47 21.91 -3.13
CA ARG A 59 4.17 23.30 -2.75
C ARG A 59 4.57 23.61 -1.31
N MET A 60 4.28 22.68 -0.37
CA MET A 60 4.62 22.87 1.04
C MET A 60 6.13 22.89 1.24
N LEU A 61 6.85 22.00 0.55
CA LEU A 61 8.31 21.97 0.60
C LEU A 61 8.94 23.22 -0.02
N CYS A 62 8.40 23.74 -1.13
CA CYS A 62 8.88 25.00 -1.71
C CYS A 62 8.66 26.19 -0.78
N LYS A 63 7.51 26.29 -0.10
CA LYS A 63 7.28 27.33 0.91
C LYS A 63 8.25 27.23 2.09
N LEU A 64 8.55 26.01 2.53
CA LEU A 64 9.56 25.77 3.56
C LEU A 64 10.97 26.16 3.08
N ALA A 65 11.29 25.87 1.82
CA ALA A 65 12.55 26.26 1.19
C ALA A 65 12.75 27.78 1.19
N GLU A 66 11.71 28.54 0.85
CA GLU A 66 11.70 30.01 0.90
C GLU A 66 11.92 30.52 2.32
N LEU A 67 11.25 29.95 3.33
CA LEU A 67 11.40 30.34 4.74
C LEU A 67 12.79 30.04 5.29
N LEU A 68 13.41 28.93 4.84
CA LEU A 68 14.73 28.50 5.29
C LEU A 68 15.88 29.03 4.43
N ASN A 69 15.57 29.81 3.40
CA ASN A 69 16.53 30.34 2.42
C ASN A 69 17.38 29.25 1.74
N THR A 70 16.82 28.07 1.53
CA THR A 70 17.48 26.91 0.93
C THR A 70 16.70 26.41 -0.28
N ALA A 71 17.26 26.60 -1.49
CA ALA A 71 16.61 26.17 -2.74
C ALA A 71 16.49 24.63 -2.89
N THR A 72 17.28 23.87 -2.15
CA THR A 72 17.37 22.40 -2.26
C THR A 72 16.11 21.63 -1.86
N LEU A 73 15.23 22.24 -1.08
CA LEU A 73 13.97 21.59 -0.64
C LEU A 73 12.84 21.74 -1.67
N CYS A 74 13.00 22.57 -2.69
CA CYS A 74 11.99 22.77 -3.71
C CYS A 74 12.12 21.69 -4.80
N ILE A 75 11.37 20.61 -4.66
CA ILE A 75 11.41 19.43 -5.54
C ILE A 75 10.39 19.51 -6.68
N ASN A 76 10.60 18.74 -7.75
CA ASN A 76 9.67 18.57 -8.87
C ASN A 76 9.27 19.89 -9.60
N GLN A 77 10.15 20.90 -9.63
CA GLN A 77 9.86 22.16 -10.33
C GLN A 77 9.76 22.00 -11.86
N HIS A 78 10.52 21.07 -12.42
CA HIS A 78 10.52 20.77 -13.86
C HIS A 78 10.05 19.32 -14.06
N PRO A 79 8.75 19.12 -14.32
CA PRO A 79 8.22 17.76 -14.51
C PRO A 79 8.80 17.16 -15.80
N PHE A 80 9.45 16.01 -15.67
CA PHE A 80 9.93 15.25 -16.83
C PHE A 80 8.79 14.73 -17.70
N LYS A 81 9.06 14.49 -18.99
CA LYS A 81 8.07 13.93 -19.91
C LYS A 81 7.98 12.41 -19.71
N LEU A 82 6.75 11.91 -19.59
CA LEU A 82 6.47 10.48 -19.59
C LEU A 82 6.27 10.00 -21.02
N VAL A 83 6.92 8.91 -21.38
CA VAL A 83 6.81 8.28 -22.71
C VAL A 83 6.23 6.88 -22.56
N SER A 84 5.46 6.46 -23.54
CA SER A 84 4.95 5.09 -23.63
C SER A 84 5.51 4.45 -24.90
N PRO A 85 6.66 3.76 -24.82
CA PRO A 85 7.33 3.19 -26.01
C PRO A 85 6.60 1.96 -26.55
N GLU A 86 5.79 1.30 -25.74
CA GLU A 86 5.08 0.08 -26.11
C GLU A 86 3.73 0.39 -26.76
N LEU A 87 3.37 -0.32 -27.85
CA LEU A 87 2.10 -0.14 -28.55
C LEU A 87 0.89 -0.41 -27.65
N ALA A 88 0.92 -1.48 -26.84
CA ALA A 88 -0.13 -1.83 -25.89
C ALA A 88 0.09 -1.23 -24.50
N GLY A 89 1.17 -0.45 -24.29
CA GLY A 89 1.60 0.02 -22.97
C GLY A 89 0.51 0.78 -22.22
N GLN A 90 -0.17 1.71 -22.87
CA GLN A 90 -1.23 2.50 -22.26
C GLN A 90 -2.45 1.64 -21.83
N PHE A 91 -2.79 0.62 -22.60
CA PHE A 91 -3.89 -0.28 -22.27
C PHE A 91 -3.53 -1.18 -21.06
N THR A 92 -2.33 -1.76 -21.07
CA THR A 92 -1.81 -2.56 -19.95
C THR A 92 -1.76 -1.76 -18.65
N ILE A 93 -1.27 -0.53 -18.76
CA ILE A 93 -1.21 0.42 -17.63
C ILE A 93 -2.61 0.72 -17.09
N HIS A 94 -3.58 0.93 -17.98
CA HIS A 94 -4.95 1.22 -17.55
C HIS A 94 -5.54 0.06 -16.73
N ILE A 95 -5.33 -1.19 -17.16
CA ILE A 95 -5.77 -2.38 -16.42
C ILE A 95 -5.04 -2.46 -15.08
N THR A 96 -3.72 -2.29 -15.06
CA THR A 96 -2.90 -2.37 -13.85
C THR A 96 -3.32 -1.36 -12.80
N ILE A 97 -3.52 -0.09 -13.20
CA ILE A 97 -3.97 0.98 -12.30
C ILE A 97 -5.39 0.71 -11.80
N SER A 98 -6.28 0.24 -12.67
CA SER A 98 -7.66 -0.06 -12.28
C SER A 98 -7.70 -1.18 -11.23
N LEU A 99 -6.87 -2.21 -11.41
CA LEU A 99 -6.74 -3.31 -10.45
C LEU A 99 -6.15 -2.82 -9.12
N LEU A 100 -5.12 -1.98 -9.16
CA LEU A 100 -4.50 -1.38 -7.99
C LEU A 100 -5.48 -0.50 -7.21
N ALA A 101 -6.18 0.40 -7.92
CA ALA A 101 -7.20 1.25 -7.32
C ALA A 101 -8.34 0.41 -6.73
N GLY A 102 -8.75 -0.65 -7.44
CA GLY A 102 -9.73 -1.62 -6.96
C GLY A 102 -9.30 -2.30 -5.66
N LEU A 103 -8.04 -2.72 -5.57
CA LEU A 103 -7.47 -3.31 -4.36
C LEU A 103 -7.48 -2.32 -3.18
N ILE A 104 -7.04 -1.08 -3.41
CA ILE A 104 -7.02 -0.03 -2.38
C ILE A 104 -8.45 0.29 -1.91
N LEU A 105 -9.40 0.47 -2.82
CA LEU A 105 -10.78 0.79 -2.48
C LEU A 105 -11.52 -0.38 -1.80
N ALA A 106 -11.22 -1.62 -2.20
CA ALA A 106 -11.79 -2.81 -1.59
C ALA A 106 -11.12 -3.21 -0.28
N SER A 107 -9.97 -2.60 0.09
CA SER A 107 -9.17 -3.01 1.25
C SER A 107 -9.96 -3.11 2.57
N PRO A 108 -10.89 -2.22 2.93
CA PRO A 108 -11.65 -2.37 4.18
C PRO A 108 -12.50 -3.65 4.20
N TYR A 109 -13.06 -4.02 3.04
CA TYR A 109 -13.84 -5.24 2.93
C TYR A 109 -12.95 -6.49 2.91
N VAL A 110 -11.80 -6.42 2.25
CA VAL A 110 -10.80 -7.51 2.25
C VAL A 110 -10.28 -7.75 3.67
N LEU A 111 -9.93 -6.69 4.40
CA LEU A 111 -9.52 -6.77 5.79
C LEU A 111 -10.65 -7.33 6.68
N TYR A 112 -11.90 -6.91 6.46
CA TYR A 112 -13.06 -7.47 7.14
C TYR A 112 -13.19 -8.98 6.90
N GLN A 113 -13.05 -9.46 5.65
CA GLN A 113 -13.12 -10.88 5.33
C GLN A 113 -11.98 -11.66 6.00
N PHE A 114 -10.77 -11.11 5.98
CA PHE A 114 -9.59 -11.69 6.62
C PHE A 114 -9.79 -11.84 8.15
N TRP A 115 -10.22 -10.77 8.81
CA TRP A 115 -10.49 -10.79 10.25
C TRP A 115 -11.64 -11.70 10.63
N THR A 116 -12.69 -11.78 9.81
CA THR A 116 -13.83 -12.67 10.04
C THR A 116 -13.41 -14.14 9.93
N PHE A 117 -12.50 -14.45 9.02
CA PHE A 117 -11.91 -15.78 8.88
C PHE A 117 -11.07 -16.17 10.10
N ILE A 118 -10.32 -15.24 10.68
CA ILE A 118 -9.45 -15.48 11.83
C ILE A 118 -10.22 -15.46 13.16
N ALA A 119 -11.32 -14.72 13.24
CA ALA A 119 -12.10 -14.54 14.46
C ALA A 119 -12.48 -15.84 15.22
N PRO A 120 -12.78 -16.98 14.57
CA PRO A 120 -13.04 -18.23 15.26
C PRO A 120 -11.82 -18.79 16.02
N ALA A 121 -10.59 -18.45 15.61
CA ALA A 121 -9.36 -18.88 16.25
C ALA A 121 -9.00 -18.04 17.50
N LEU A 122 -9.71 -16.93 17.74
CA LEU A 122 -9.50 -16.08 18.90
C LEU A 122 -10.33 -16.56 20.11
N TYR A 123 -9.80 -16.32 21.32
CA TYR A 123 -10.53 -16.57 22.57
C TYR A 123 -11.84 -15.74 22.64
N GLN A 124 -12.87 -16.27 23.28
CA GLN A 124 -14.20 -15.62 23.36
C GLN A 124 -14.16 -14.19 23.89
N LYS A 125 -13.22 -13.86 24.79
CA LYS A 125 -13.05 -12.50 25.33
C LYS A 125 -12.54 -11.50 24.30
N GLU A 126 -11.80 -11.95 23.29
CA GLU A 126 -11.13 -11.12 22.28
C GLU A 126 -12.01 -10.91 21.06
N ARG A 127 -12.95 -11.83 20.80
CA ARG A 127 -13.93 -11.70 19.73
C ARG A 127 -14.78 -10.43 19.82
N LYS A 128 -14.97 -9.90 21.03
CA LYS A 128 -15.69 -8.63 21.26
C LYS A 128 -14.96 -7.43 20.63
N TYR A 129 -13.63 -7.48 20.53
CA TYR A 129 -12.82 -6.41 19.98
C TYR A 129 -12.55 -6.54 18.48
N ALA A 130 -13.02 -7.63 17.85
CA ALA A 130 -12.78 -7.89 16.42
C ALA A 130 -13.24 -6.73 15.51
N ARG A 131 -14.41 -6.12 15.78
CA ARG A 131 -14.89 -4.96 15.00
C ARG A 131 -13.97 -3.75 15.12
N THR A 132 -13.51 -3.47 16.33
CA THR A 132 -12.59 -2.35 16.58
C THR A 132 -11.26 -2.58 15.86
N THR A 133 -10.75 -3.80 15.89
CA THR A 133 -9.52 -4.18 15.18
C THR A 133 -9.66 -3.99 13.67
N ILE A 134 -10.79 -4.37 13.08
CA ILE A 134 -11.06 -4.17 11.64
C ILE A 134 -11.05 -2.68 11.28
N LEU A 135 -11.70 -1.84 12.09
CA LEU A 135 -11.72 -0.40 11.88
C LEU A 135 -10.31 0.22 11.99
N ILE A 136 -9.56 -0.17 13.02
CA ILE A 136 -8.18 0.30 13.22
C ILE A 136 -7.29 -0.13 12.06
N SER A 137 -7.35 -1.41 11.66
CA SER A 137 -6.60 -1.95 10.53
C SER A 137 -6.92 -1.17 9.25
N SER A 138 -8.21 -1.04 8.90
CA SER A 138 -8.60 -0.27 7.72
C SER A 138 -8.12 1.19 7.77
N ALA A 139 -8.19 1.83 8.94
CA ALA A 139 -7.72 3.21 9.11
C ALA A 139 -6.19 3.30 8.95
N LEU A 140 -5.43 2.37 9.57
CA LEU A 140 -3.97 2.33 9.43
C LEU A 140 -3.56 2.09 7.98
N PHE A 141 -4.24 1.18 7.28
CA PHE A 141 -3.97 0.95 5.86
C PHE A 141 -4.12 2.23 5.04
N PHE A 142 -5.24 2.95 5.19
CA PHE A 142 -5.44 4.20 4.47
C PHE A 142 -4.47 5.31 4.89
N ILE A 143 -4.08 5.38 6.16
CA ILE A 143 -3.03 6.30 6.63
C ILE A 143 -1.71 5.93 5.95
N GLY A 144 -1.37 4.64 5.87
CA GLY A 144 -0.17 4.15 5.18
C GLY A 144 -0.16 4.46 3.68
N ILE A 145 -1.28 4.23 2.98
CA ILE A 145 -1.47 4.61 1.57
C ILE A 145 -1.28 6.13 1.39
N THR A 146 -1.91 6.92 2.25
CA THR A 146 -1.83 8.39 2.21
C THR A 146 -0.39 8.86 2.48
N PHE A 147 0.28 8.29 3.45
CA PHE A 147 1.68 8.55 3.75
C PHE A 147 2.60 8.20 2.57
N GLY A 148 2.43 7.01 1.99
CA GLY A 148 3.16 6.59 0.80
C GLY A 148 2.95 7.53 -0.39
N TYR A 149 1.71 7.93 -0.63
CA TYR A 149 1.34 8.77 -1.77
C TYR A 149 1.75 10.24 -1.59
N PHE A 150 1.50 10.84 -0.43
CA PHE A 150 1.79 12.27 -0.22
C PHE A 150 3.22 12.54 0.20
N LEU A 151 3.86 11.62 0.92
CA LEU A 151 5.21 11.86 1.41
C LEU A 151 6.26 11.11 0.59
N ILE A 152 6.20 9.78 0.53
CA ILE A 152 7.28 8.99 -0.05
C ILE A 152 7.31 9.14 -1.58
N ALA A 153 6.17 9.08 -2.26
CA ALA A 153 6.11 9.10 -3.72
C ALA A 153 6.74 10.36 -4.36
N PRO A 154 6.45 11.61 -3.91
CA PRO A 154 7.08 12.80 -4.50
C PRO A 154 8.60 12.81 -4.39
N PHE A 155 9.14 12.38 -3.23
CA PHE A 155 10.59 12.28 -3.03
C PHE A 155 11.22 11.20 -3.91
N THR A 156 10.60 10.03 -4.00
CA THR A 156 11.08 8.93 -4.84
C THR A 156 11.07 9.32 -6.31
N ILE A 157 9.98 9.94 -6.77
CA ILE A 157 9.83 10.41 -8.15
C ILE A 157 10.87 11.49 -8.47
N PHE A 158 11.08 12.44 -7.56
CA PHE A 158 12.10 13.48 -7.71
C PHE A 158 13.49 12.86 -7.77
N PHE A 159 13.85 12.01 -6.82
CA PHE A 159 15.17 11.39 -6.75
C PHE A 159 15.47 10.56 -8.00
N LEU A 160 14.59 9.63 -8.36
CA LEU A 160 14.78 8.76 -9.53
C LEU A 160 14.69 9.53 -10.86
N GLY A 161 13.84 10.54 -10.93
CA GLY A 161 13.65 11.36 -12.13
C GLY A 161 14.81 12.33 -12.39
N SER A 162 15.48 12.80 -11.34
CA SER A 162 16.60 13.74 -11.44
C SER A 162 17.97 13.05 -11.42
N TYR A 163 18.05 11.78 -11.02
CA TYR A 163 19.30 11.06 -10.94
C TYR A 163 19.84 10.77 -12.34
N SER A 164 21.05 11.24 -12.62
CA SER A 164 21.79 10.98 -13.86
C SER A 164 23.19 10.52 -13.55
N VAL A 165 23.61 9.43 -14.19
CA VAL A 165 24.98 8.89 -14.06
C VAL A 165 25.99 9.74 -14.84
N SER A 166 25.56 10.39 -15.92
CA SER A 166 26.40 11.19 -16.80
C SER A 166 25.58 12.28 -17.48
N HIS A 167 26.18 13.47 -17.69
CA HIS A 167 25.56 14.56 -18.47
C HIS A 167 25.29 14.20 -19.93
N GLN A 168 25.83 13.07 -20.42
CA GLN A 168 25.61 12.60 -21.79
C GLN A 168 24.40 11.67 -21.93
N VAL A 169 23.76 11.32 -20.82
CA VAL A 169 22.58 10.44 -20.79
C VAL A 169 21.35 11.21 -20.40
N GLU A 170 20.41 11.34 -21.32
CA GLU A 170 19.10 11.90 -21.04
C GLU A 170 18.15 10.84 -20.47
N ASN A 171 17.43 11.18 -19.41
CA ASN A 171 16.47 10.29 -18.78
C ASN A 171 15.11 10.32 -19.51
N TYR A 172 14.83 9.26 -20.27
CA TYR A 172 13.50 9.00 -20.83
C TYR A 172 12.72 8.06 -19.92
N ILE A 173 11.84 8.63 -19.10
CA ILE A 173 11.08 7.85 -18.11
C ILE A 173 9.84 7.27 -18.76
N SER A 174 9.75 5.93 -18.80
CA SER A 174 8.56 5.27 -19.31
C SER A 174 7.39 5.41 -18.33
N LEU A 175 6.17 5.57 -18.87
CA LEU A 175 4.94 5.65 -18.08
C LEU A 175 4.75 4.39 -17.21
N MET A 176 5.13 3.21 -17.72
CA MET A 176 5.07 1.95 -16.96
C MET A 176 5.99 1.96 -15.74
N SER A 177 7.25 2.41 -15.91
CA SER A 177 8.21 2.51 -14.81
C SER A 177 7.75 3.48 -13.73
N TYR A 178 7.26 4.66 -14.14
CA TYR A 178 6.70 5.65 -13.23
C TYR A 178 5.57 5.08 -12.38
N ILE A 179 4.60 4.43 -13.02
CA ILE A 179 3.42 3.85 -12.36
C ILE A 179 3.78 2.68 -11.47
N SER A 180 4.68 1.81 -11.92
CA SER A 180 5.16 0.69 -11.11
C SER A 180 5.84 1.17 -9.83
N THR A 181 6.69 2.20 -9.94
CA THR A 181 7.35 2.82 -8.77
C THR A 181 6.32 3.46 -7.83
N LEU A 182 5.40 4.27 -8.37
CA LEU A 182 4.34 4.90 -7.57
C LEU A 182 3.49 3.86 -6.84
N ALA A 183 3.03 2.83 -7.57
CA ALA A 183 2.24 1.73 -7.03
C ALA A 183 2.96 0.98 -5.92
N SER A 184 4.23 0.63 -6.14
CA SER A 184 5.05 -0.10 -5.18
C SER A 184 5.23 0.68 -3.88
N VAL A 185 5.55 1.97 -3.97
CA VAL A 185 5.76 2.84 -2.80
C VAL A 185 4.47 3.03 -2.02
N VAL A 186 3.36 3.28 -2.71
CA VAL A 186 2.05 3.50 -2.08
C VAL A 186 1.55 2.23 -1.40
N LEU A 187 1.62 1.07 -2.08
CA LEU A 187 1.23 -0.21 -1.48
C LEU A 187 2.14 -0.62 -0.33
N ALA A 188 3.45 -0.43 -0.48
CA ALA A 188 4.40 -0.71 0.59
C ALA A 188 4.09 0.12 1.84
N GLY A 189 3.71 1.40 1.68
CA GLY A 189 3.23 2.25 2.76
C GLY A 189 2.01 1.65 3.46
N GLY A 190 0.98 1.24 2.69
CA GLY A 190 -0.21 0.60 3.24
C GLY A 190 0.10 -0.67 4.03
N ILE A 191 0.90 -1.57 3.46
CA ILE A 191 1.30 -2.83 4.10
C ILE A 191 2.17 -2.59 5.34
N ALA A 192 3.08 -1.63 5.29
CA ALA A 192 3.95 -1.31 6.43
C ALA A 192 3.15 -0.83 7.65
N PHE A 193 2.08 -0.08 7.43
CA PHE A 193 1.21 0.38 8.51
C PHE A 193 0.29 -0.73 9.07
N GLU A 194 0.12 -1.85 8.35
CA GLU A 194 -0.55 -3.04 8.88
C GLU A 194 0.35 -3.86 9.83
N LEU A 195 1.68 -3.72 9.78
CA LEU A 195 2.61 -4.48 10.61
C LEU A 195 2.29 -4.41 12.12
N PRO A 196 1.94 -3.26 12.72
CA PRO A 196 1.58 -3.20 14.13
C PRO A 196 0.36 -4.06 14.47
N VAL A 197 -0.63 -4.11 13.57
CA VAL A 197 -1.85 -4.91 13.76
C VAL A 197 -1.54 -6.41 13.64
N ILE A 198 -0.71 -6.80 12.68
CA ILE A 198 -0.24 -8.18 12.50
C ILE A 198 0.54 -8.64 13.75
N VAL A 199 1.46 -7.82 14.25
CA VAL A 199 2.25 -8.13 15.45
C VAL A 199 1.36 -8.25 16.69
N TYR A 200 0.40 -7.32 16.85
CA TYR A 200 -0.58 -7.40 17.93
C TYR A 200 -1.35 -8.73 17.87
N PHE A 201 -1.84 -9.12 16.71
CA PHE A 201 -2.56 -10.36 16.50
C PHE A 201 -1.71 -11.59 16.82
N LEU A 202 -0.47 -11.66 16.34
CA LEU A 202 0.45 -12.76 16.64
C LEU A 202 0.80 -12.84 18.13
N SER A 203 0.80 -11.70 18.81
CA SER A 203 0.99 -11.65 20.27
C SER A 203 -0.22 -12.19 21.02
N VAL A 204 -1.43 -11.89 20.57
CA VAL A 204 -2.69 -12.42 21.13
C VAL A 204 -2.78 -13.93 20.97
N LEU A 205 -2.34 -14.48 19.83
CA LEU A 205 -2.24 -15.93 19.60
C LEU A 205 -1.12 -16.62 20.41
N GLY A 206 -0.31 -15.84 21.16
CA GLY A 206 0.81 -16.37 21.94
C GLY A 206 2.01 -16.81 21.10
N ILE A 207 1.99 -16.57 19.77
CA ILE A 207 3.10 -16.91 18.86
C ILE A 207 4.30 -15.98 19.11
N ILE A 208 4.03 -14.70 19.35
CA ILE A 208 5.04 -13.70 19.66
C ILE A 208 4.85 -13.21 21.10
N THR A 209 5.85 -13.45 21.94
CA THR A 209 5.86 -12.95 23.32
C THR A 209 6.62 -11.63 23.41
N PRO A 210 6.31 -10.75 24.39
CA PRO A 210 7.08 -9.50 24.61
C PRO A 210 8.58 -9.77 24.79
N THR A 211 8.94 -10.84 25.48
CA THR A 211 10.34 -11.26 25.67
C THR A 211 11.01 -11.64 24.35
N PHE A 212 10.29 -12.31 23.43
CA PHE A 212 10.77 -12.61 22.09
C PHE A 212 11.04 -11.31 21.29
N MET A 213 10.10 -10.36 21.33
CA MET A 213 10.24 -9.06 20.63
C MET A 213 11.46 -8.28 21.11
N VAL A 214 11.69 -8.21 22.43
CA VAL A 214 12.85 -7.52 22.99
C VAL A 214 14.15 -8.22 22.60
N LYS A 215 14.21 -9.56 22.65
CA LYS A 215 15.38 -10.36 22.30
C LYS A 215 15.78 -10.19 20.83
N TYR A 216 14.78 -10.17 19.91
CA TYR A 216 15.03 -10.12 18.45
C TYR A 216 14.95 -8.70 17.88
N ARG A 217 14.78 -7.65 18.68
CA ARG A 217 14.67 -6.26 18.21
C ARG A 217 15.81 -5.85 17.30
N ARG A 218 17.05 -6.21 17.64
CA ARG A 218 18.25 -5.89 16.80
C ARG A 218 18.21 -6.60 15.45
N HIS A 219 17.80 -7.86 15.42
CA HIS A 219 17.70 -8.63 14.18
C HIS A 219 16.55 -8.12 13.29
N SER A 220 15.42 -7.74 13.88
CA SER A 220 14.29 -7.15 13.13
C SER A 220 14.69 -5.84 12.44
N ILE A 221 15.46 -4.98 13.10
CA ILE A 221 15.96 -3.74 12.48
C ILE A 221 16.86 -4.05 11.28
N ILE A 222 17.78 -5.02 11.41
CA ILE A 222 18.67 -5.41 10.31
C ILE A 222 17.86 -5.98 9.14
N VAL A 223 16.88 -6.85 9.41
CA VAL A 223 16.01 -7.43 8.36
C VAL A 223 15.21 -6.34 7.66
N ILE A 224 14.63 -5.40 8.40
CA ILE A 224 13.88 -4.27 7.82
C ILE A 224 14.80 -3.42 6.92
N LEU A 225 16.03 -3.14 7.35
CA LEU A 225 16.99 -2.37 6.55
C LEU A 225 17.39 -3.12 5.27
N ILE A 226 17.61 -4.44 5.35
CA ILE A 226 17.92 -5.26 4.17
C ILE A 226 16.73 -5.26 3.19
N VAL A 227 15.51 -5.49 3.69
CA VAL A 227 14.31 -5.48 2.87
C VAL A 227 14.09 -4.11 2.23
N ALA A 228 14.27 -3.04 2.98
CA ALA A 228 14.17 -1.67 2.45
C ALA A 228 15.20 -1.42 1.35
N ALA A 229 16.45 -1.86 1.52
CA ALA A 229 17.49 -1.73 0.52
C ALA A 229 17.25 -2.56 -0.76
N VAL A 230 16.57 -3.71 -0.64
CA VAL A 230 16.22 -4.56 -1.81
C VAL A 230 15.02 -3.99 -2.58
N ILE A 231 14.09 -3.33 -1.89
CA ILE A 231 12.89 -2.73 -2.51
C ILE A 231 13.21 -1.36 -3.13
N SER A 232 14.21 -0.65 -2.60
CA SER A 232 14.68 0.65 -3.10
C SER A 232 15.57 0.49 -4.31
#